data_fd6612c8e247cca78cc02aa2a1c33352
#
_entry.id   fd6612c8e247cca78cc02aa2a1c33352
#
_cell.length_a   1.000
_cell.length_b   1.000
_cell.length_c   1.000
_cell.angle_alpha   90.00
_cell.angle_beta   90.00
_cell.angle_gamma   90.00
#
_symmetry.space_group_name_H-M   'P 1'
#
loop_
_entity.id
_entity.type
_entity.pdbx_description
1 polymer ?
#
loop_
_entity_poly.entity_id
_entity_poly.type
_entity_poly.pdbx_seq_one_letter_code
_entity_poly.pdbx_strand_id
1 'polypeptide(L)'
;MKIYVILPAAGSGSRAGFEQNKILRKIGGRCVLERTLSAFAALPEIEKIAVCVSEKDREEIRSLLSPFPQAVLTAGGETRTQSVKNALESFVQDAPDYLLIHDAARPFVSEKIIRDCIATVRSFGSAVCALPCTDTLVRMQSGMICETLDRESTCTVQTPQGFSYPELLSAYRKIKETDSFTDDSGVYAKYIAPPRLFWGEPSNRKLTFREDFAVQELRTGVGIDTHAFGKKSDHIVLGGVCVPAESGLIAHSDGDVLCHAVMDALLSAAGLADIGHCFPDTDPQYKDADSLILLGKVRELIGRAGFAVGNLSVSVMAEKPKLAPYIPQMKQNLADVLGISPQCVGISAGTNEKLGYIGRGEGITVIANVLLQHRQ
;
A
#
# COMPACT_ATOMS: atom_id res chain seq x y z
N MET A 1 -19.00 -0.10 33.54
CA MET A 1 -17.61 0.35 33.38
C MET A 1 -17.52 1.08 32.05
N LYS A 2 -17.29 2.37 32.10
CA LYS A 2 -17.24 3.24 30.93
C LYS A 2 -15.82 3.37 30.37
N ILE A 3 -15.64 3.13 29.09
CA ILE A 3 -14.35 3.32 28.40
C ILE A 3 -14.55 4.34 27.29
N TYR A 4 -13.79 5.43 27.32
CA TYR A 4 -13.80 6.45 26.28
C TYR A 4 -12.47 6.44 25.52
N VAL A 5 -12.48 7.00 24.32
CA VAL A 5 -11.29 7.13 23.46
C VAL A 5 -11.07 8.59 23.11
N ILE A 6 -9.83 9.04 23.10
CA ILE A 6 -9.42 10.32 22.53
C ILE A 6 -8.57 10.05 21.29
N LEU A 7 -8.95 10.67 20.18
CA LEU A 7 -8.20 10.69 18.93
C LEU A 7 -7.67 12.10 18.65
N PRO A 8 -6.41 12.43 19.00
CA PRO A 8 -5.80 13.70 18.62
C PRO A 8 -5.67 13.80 17.10
N ALA A 9 -6.42 14.71 16.50
CA ALA A 9 -6.57 14.88 15.05
C ALA A 9 -6.31 16.33 14.57
N ALA A 10 -5.97 17.25 15.48
CA ALA A 10 -5.77 18.68 15.19
C ALA A 10 -4.42 19.03 14.53
N GLY A 11 -3.50 18.07 14.38
CA GLY A 11 -2.17 18.31 13.82
C GLY A 11 -2.22 18.65 12.32
N SER A 12 -1.44 19.67 11.91
CA SER A 12 -1.38 20.14 10.51
C SER A 12 -0.82 19.12 9.50
N GLY A 13 -0.16 18.07 9.95
CA GLY A 13 0.46 17.08 9.07
C GLY A 13 1.70 17.61 8.30
N SER A 14 2.29 18.72 8.69
CA SER A 14 3.37 19.43 7.99
C SER A 14 4.56 18.55 7.58
N ARG A 15 4.90 17.54 8.40
CA ARG A 15 5.99 16.58 8.08
C ARG A 15 5.71 15.69 6.88
N ALA A 16 4.45 15.50 6.52
CA ALA A 16 4.06 14.72 5.34
C ALA A 16 4.05 15.54 4.04
N GLY A 17 4.26 16.86 4.12
CA GLY A 17 4.32 17.76 2.96
C GLY A 17 3.00 17.88 2.19
N PHE A 18 1.86 17.63 2.83
CA PHE A 18 0.54 17.78 2.22
C PHE A 18 -0.09 19.14 2.59
N GLU A 19 -0.84 19.72 1.66
CA GLU A 19 -1.62 20.94 1.91
C GLU A 19 -2.83 20.67 2.83
N GLN A 20 -3.43 19.48 2.70
CA GLN A 20 -4.53 19.01 3.51
C GLN A 20 -4.04 18.16 4.68
N ASN A 21 -4.79 18.11 5.78
CA ASN A 21 -4.50 17.26 6.92
C ASN A 21 -4.39 15.78 6.48
N LYS A 22 -3.26 15.15 6.78
CA LYS A 22 -2.94 13.78 6.36
C LYS A 22 -3.97 12.73 6.79
N ILE A 23 -4.70 12.95 7.88
CA ILE A 23 -5.72 12.01 8.36
C ILE A 23 -6.98 11.98 7.47
N LEU A 24 -7.18 13.01 6.63
CA LEU A 24 -8.26 13.11 5.66
C LEU A 24 -7.91 12.41 4.33
N ARG A 25 -6.66 12.03 4.13
CA ARG A 25 -6.25 11.30 2.92
C ARG A 25 -6.76 9.87 2.91
N LYS A 26 -7.01 9.36 1.70
CA LYS A 26 -7.52 8.00 1.49
C LYS A 26 -6.37 7.02 1.28
N ILE A 27 -6.51 5.84 1.87
CA ILE A 27 -5.69 4.66 1.64
C ILE A 27 -6.62 3.51 1.28
N GLY A 28 -6.47 2.95 0.08
CA GLY A 28 -7.37 1.91 -0.41
C GLY A 28 -8.85 2.34 -0.38
N GLY A 29 -9.14 3.56 -0.85
CA GLY A 29 -10.49 4.11 -0.97
C GLY A 29 -11.11 4.69 0.31
N ARG A 30 -10.54 4.45 1.52
CA ARG A 30 -11.06 4.93 2.79
C ARG A 30 -10.10 5.93 3.45
N CYS A 31 -10.66 6.97 4.07
CA CYS A 31 -9.92 8.00 4.82
C CYS A 31 -9.17 7.38 6.02
N VAL A 32 -7.98 7.91 6.34
CA VAL A 32 -7.15 7.45 7.47
C VAL A 32 -7.92 7.55 8.78
N LEU A 33 -8.56 8.69 9.06
CA LEU A 33 -9.37 8.89 10.26
C LEU A 33 -10.55 7.92 10.32
N GLU A 34 -11.24 7.70 9.20
CA GLU A 34 -12.37 6.77 9.11
C GLU A 34 -11.96 5.33 9.45
N ARG A 35 -10.79 4.90 8.98
CA ARG A 35 -10.24 3.58 9.33
C ARG A 35 -9.95 3.47 10.83
N THR A 36 -9.31 4.48 11.40
CA THR A 36 -9.02 4.54 12.84
C THR A 36 -10.31 4.52 13.65
N LEU A 37 -11.30 5.36 13.31
CA LEU A 37 -12.62 5.39 13.97
C LEU A 37 -13.31 4.03 13.91
N SER A 38 -13.33 3.39 12.73
CA SER A 38 -13.98 2.08 12.56
C SER A 38 -13.40 1.01 13.47
N ALA A 39 -12.09 1.01 13.70
CA ALA A 39 -11.45 0.01 14.56
C ALA A 39 -11.91 0.13 16.02
N PHE A 40 -12.07 1.34 16.54
CA PHE A 40 -12.54 1.56 17.89
C PHE A 40 -14.08 1.45 18.01
N ALA A 41 -14.80 1.98 17.03
CA ALA A 41 -16.26 1.98 17.02
C ALA A 41 -16.87 0.56 16.88
N ALA A 42 -16.11 -0.40 16.38
CA ALA A 42 -16.54 -1.79 16.30
C ALA A 42 -16.61 -2.50 17.67
N LEU A 43 -16.01 -1.92 18.72
CA LEU A 43 -15.94 -2.53 20.05
C LEU A 43 -17.07 -2.01 20.96
N PRO A 44 -17.96 -2.88 21.41
CA PRO A 44 -19.12 -2.47 22.22
C PRO A 44 -18.73 -1.91 23.60
N GLU A 45 -17.51 -2.20 24.07
CA GLU A 45 -16.99 -1.65 25.32
C GLU A 45 -16.63 -0.16 25.24
N ILE A 46 -16.50 0.39 24.02
CA ILE A 46 -16.17 1.82 23.80
C ILE A 46 -17.44 2.62 23.62
N GLU A 47 -17.78 3.39 24.63
CA GLU A 47 -19.03 4.15 24.67
C GLU A 47 -18.93 5.51 23.97
N LYS A 48 -17.74 6.14 23.99
CA LYS A 48 -17.54 7.46 23.40
C LYS A 48 -16.15 7.62 22.79
N ILE A 49 -16.07 8.31 21.65
CA ILE A 49 -14.81 8.62 20.95
C ILE A 49 -14.75 10.13 20.72
N ALA A 50 -13.88 10.84 21.43
CA ALA A 50 -13.63 12.25 21.20
C ALA A 50 -12.55 12.45 20.12
N VAL A 51 -12.91 13.11 19.03
CA VAL A 51 -12.00 13.47 17.95
C VAL A 51 -11.61 14.93 18.14
N CYS A 52 -10.34 15.18 18.50
CA CYS A 52 -9.83 16.53 18.72
C CYS A 52 -9.43 17.14 17.37
N VAL A 53 -10.12 18.19 16.92
CA VAL A 53 -9.95 18.75 15.58
C VAL A 53 -9.56 20.22 15.62
N SER A 54 -8.80 20.67 14.59
CA SER A 54 -8.60 22.09 14.34
C SER A 54 -9.89 22.71 13.81
N GLU A 55 -10.07 24.02 14.00
CA GLU A 55 -11.24 24.71 13.46
C GLU A 55 -11.29 24.61 11.91
N LYS A 56 -10.14 24.63 11.26
CA LYS A 56 -10.02 24.49 9.81
C LYS A 56 -10.64 23.18 9.27
N ASP A 57 -10.43 22.06 9.98
CA ASP A 57 -10.82 20.73 9.52
C ASP A 57 -12.20 20.29 10.07
N ARG A 58 -12.85 21.14 10.88
CA ARG A 58 -14.01 20.80 11.70
C ARG A 58 -15.22 20.31 10.91
N GLU A 59 -15.58 21.02 9.84
CA GLU A 59 -16.77 20.68 9.05
C GLU A 59 -16.55 19.41 8.20
N GLU A 60 -15.35 19.24 7.63
CA GLU A 60 -15.02 18.05 6.87
C GLU A 60 -15.00 16.80 7.77
N ILE A 61 -14.39 16.91 8.96
CA ILE A 61 -14.37 15.80 9.92
C ILE A 61 -15.78 15.54 10.48
N ARG A 62 -16.59 16.56 10.73
CA ARG A 62 -18.00 16.38 11.16
C ARG A 62 -18.75 15.47 10.19
N SER A 63 -18.61 15.70 8.90
CA SER A 63 -19.24 14.87 7.87
C SER A 63 -18.77 13.41 7.93
N LEU A 64 -17.49 13.17 8.21
CA LEU A 64 -16.91 11.83 8.37
C LEU A 64 -17.41 11.10 9.63
N LEU A 65 -17.85 11.82 10.67
CA LEU A 65 -18.35 11.21 11.91
C LEU A 65 -19.79 10.70 11.79
N SER A 66 -20.53 11.08 10.76
CA SER A 66 -21.95 10.71 10.59
C SER A 66 -22.25 9.21 10.76
N PRO A 67 -21.40 8.28 10.28
CA PRO A 67 -21.61 6.84 10.47
C PRO A 67 -21.28 6.34 11.90
N PHE A 68 -20.72 7.17 12.77
CA PHE A 68 -20.20 6.79 14.08
C PHE A 68 -20.92 7.53 15.21
N PRO A 69 -22.09 7.06 15.68
CA PRO A 69 -22.91 7.79 16.65
C PRO A 69 -22.22 8.03 18.01
N GLN A 70 -21.25 7.18 18.38
CA GLN A 70 -20.44 7.34 19.59
C GLN A 70 -19.29 8.36 19.43
N ALA A 71 -19.01 8.85 18.20
CA ALA A 71 -17.95 9.81 17.95
C ALA A 71 -18.45 11.25 18.11
N VAL A 72 -17.68 12.06 18.83
CA VAL A 72 -17.98 13.47 19.07
C VAL A 72 -16.77 14.33 18.74
N LEU A 73 -17.02 15.55 18.24
CA LEU A 73 -15.96 16.54 18.00
C LEU A 73 -15.59 17.24 19.29
N THR A 74 -14.29 17.38 19.52
CA THR A 74 -13.73 18.19 20.60
C THR A 74 -12.74 19.21 20.02
N ALA A 75 -12.64 20.38 20.60
CA ALA A 75 -11.70 21.40 20.16
C ALA A 75 -10.24 20.90 20.37
N GLY A 76 -9.47 20.92 19.32
CA GLY A 76 -8.02 20.70 19.39
C GLY A 76 -7.32 21.90 20.05
N GLY A 77 -6.07 21.74 20.39
CA GLY A 77 -5.18 22.79 20.88
C GLY A 77 -4.01 23.00 19.94
N GLU A 78 -3.14 23.95 20.26
CA GLU A 78 -1.90 24.23 19.50
C GLU A 78 -0.92 23.06 19.50
N THR A 79 -0.95 22.24 20.57
CA THR A 79 -0.13 21.04 20.70
C THR A 79 -0.99 19.79 20.87
N ARG A 80 -0.36 18.60 20.68
CA ARG A 80 -1.01 17.31 20.96
C ARG A 80 -1.44 17.22 22.42
N THR A 81 -0.57 17.63 23.34
CA THR A 81 -0.85 17.66 24.78
C THR A 81 -2.05 18.55 25.11
N GLN A 82 -2.13 19.75 24.51
CA GLN A 82 -3.26 20.63 24.71
C GLN A 82 -4.57 20.06 24.16
N SER A 83 -4.51 19.37 23.00
CA SER A 83 -5.68 18.71 22.41
C SER A 83 -6.24 17.61 23.33
N VAL A 84 -5.34 16.79 23.91
CA VAL A 84 -5.73 15.75 24.87
C VAL A 84 -6.30 16.37 26.14
N LYS A 85 -5.70 17.46 26.67
CA LYS A 85 -6.19 18.18 27.85
C LYS A 85 -7.61 18.69 27.64
N ASN A 86 -7.88 19.31 26.48
CA ASN A 86 -9.22 19.80 26.15
C ASN A 86 -10.27 18.68 26.15
N ALA A 87 -9.92 17.52 25.59
CA ALA A 87 -10.81 16.37 25.60
C ALA A 87 -11.01 15.78 26.99
N LEU A 88 -9.96 15.69 27.81
CA LEU A 88 -10.07 15.25 29.21
C LEU A 88 -11.04 16.15 30.00
N GLU A 89 -10.88 17.45 29.90
CA GLU A 89 -11.76 18.40 30.61
C GLU A 89 -13.22 18.34 30.12
N SER A 90 -13.45 17.99 28.85
CA SER A 90 -14.81 17.85 28.31
C SER A 90 -15.59 16.66 28.89
N PHE A 91 -14.90 15.69 29.49
CA PHE A 91 -15.50 14.50 30.09
C PHE A 91 -15.81 14.63 31.59
N VAL A 92 -15.48 15.75 32.23
CA VAL A 92 -15.64 15.93 33.69
C VAL A 92 -17.08 15.66 34.17
N GLN A 93 -18.11 16.05 33.41
CA GLN A 93 -19.53 15.86 33.77
C GLN A 93 -20.03 14.44 33.48
N ASP A 94 -19.33 13.69 32.59
CA ASP A 94 -19.68 12.32 32.21
C ASP A 94 -18.37 11.51 32.17
N ALA A 95 -17.77 11.34 33.34
CA ALA A 95 -16.45 10.77 33.50
C ALA A 95 -16.45 9.26 33.20
N PRO A 96 -15.50 8.76 32.35
CA PRO A 96 -15.28 7.34 32.18
C PRO A 96 -14.47 6.76 33.35
N ASP A 97 -14.46 5.44 33.49
CA ASP A 97 -13.54 4.74 34.40
C ASP A 97 -12.12 4.73 33.81
N TYR A 98 -12.04 4.42 32.51
CA TYR A 98 -10.77 4.33 31.76
C TYR A 98 -10.85 5.11 30.45
N LEU A 99 -9.70 5.57 30.04
CA LEU A 99 -9.52 6.34 28.81
C LEU A 99 -8.39 5.72 27.95
N LEU A 100 -8.65 5.56 26.68
CA LEU A 100 -7.64 5.20 25.68
C LEU A 100 -7.31 6.43 24.83
N ILE A 101 -6.04 6.69 24.61
CA ILE A 101 -5.58 7.75 23.70
C ILE A 101 -4.88 7.10 22.53
N HIS A 102 -5.32 7.42 21.31
CA HIS A 102 -4.77 6.81 20.11
C HIS A 102 -4.53 7.84 19.00
N ASP A 103 -3.36 7.78 18.40
CA ASP A 103 -3.03 8.67 17.28
C ASP A 103 -3.98 8.44 16.09
N ALA A 104 -4.74 9.46 15.68
CA ALA A 104 -5.64 9.38 14.52
C ALA A 104 -4.93 8.95 13.21
N ALA A 105 -3.61 9.09 13.16
CA ALA A 105 -2.75 8.69 12.04
C ALA A 105 -2.21 7.25 12.12
N ARG A 106 -2.77 6.37 12.96
CA ARG A 106 -2.47 4.92 13.00
C ARG A 106 -3.70 4.09 12.59
N PRO A 107 -4.03 4.04 11.29
CA PRO A 107 -5.26 3.43 10.81
C PRO A 107 -5.25 1.89 10.78
N PHE A 108 -4.13 1.27 11.14
CA PHE A 108 -3.92 -0.19 11.08
C PHE A 108 -3.89 -0.84 12.48
N VAL A 109 -4.43 -0.15 13.49
CA VAL A 109 -4.60 -0.74 14.82
C VAL A 109 -5.54 -1.94 14.73
N SER A 110 -5.11 -3.09 15.26
CA SER A 110 -5.91 -4.31 15.28
C SER A 110 -6.85 -4.32 16.51
N GLU A 111 -7.95 -5.06 16.40
CA GLU A 111 -8.85 -5.33 17.52
C GLU A 111 -8.09 -5.93 18.72
N LYS A 112 -7.13 -6.81 18.45
CA LYS A 112 -6.28 -7.42 19.45
C LYS A 112 -5.54 -6.37 20.29
N ILE A 113 -4.87 -5.42 19.65
CA ILE A 113 -4.14 -4.34 20.34
C ILE A 113 -5.09 -3.52 21.23
N ILE A 114 -6.30 -3.20 20.75
CA ILE A 114 -7.26 -2.42 21.52
C ILE A 114 -7.74 -3.21 22.74
N ARG A 115 -8.05 -4.50 22.59
CA ARG A 115 -8.47 -5.38 23.68
C ARG A 115 -7.34 -5.62 24.69
N ASP A 116 -6.11 -5.80 24.24
CA ASP A 116 -4.94 -5.94 25.11
C ASP A 116 -4.71 -4.66 25.94
N CYS A 117 -4.90 -3.48 25.33
CA CYS A 117 -4.86 -2.20 26.04
C CYS A 117 -5.93 -2.12 27.12
N ILE A 118 -7.18 -2.48 26.80
CA ILE A 118 -8.30 -2.50 27.74
C ILE A 118 -8.03 -3.47 28.90
N ALA A 119 -7.58 -4.68 28.60
CA ALA A 119 -7.27 -5.68 29.63
C ALA A 119 -6.14 -5.21 30.54
N THR A 120 -5.08 -4.63 29.97
CA THR A 120 -3.93 -4.14 30.73
C THR A 120 -4.28 -2.95 31.60
N VAL A 121 -5.02 -1.96 31.09
CA VAL A 121 -5.41 -0.79 31.90
C VAL A 121 -6.36 -1.18 33.03
N ARG A 122 -7.24 -2.14 32.82
CA ARG A 122 -8.10 -2.68 33.87
C ARG A 122 -7.31 -3.33 35.01
N SER A 123 -6.27 -4.06 34.68
CA SER A 123 -5.47 -4.82 35.65
C SER A 123 -4.45 -3.96 36.40
N PHE A 124 -3.94 -2.89 35.75
CA PHE A 124 -2.79 -2.15 36.27
C PHE A 124 -3.01 -0.63 36.37
N GLY A 125 -4.19 -0.10 35.99
CA GLY A 125 -4.47 1.34 35.98
C GLY A 125 -3.85 2.11 34.81
N SER A 126 -2.86 1.52 34.15
CA SER A 126 -2.19 2.10 32.97
C SER A 126 -1.78 1.02 31.97
N ALA A 127 -1.71 1.40 30.69
CA ALA A 127 -1.34 0.52 29.58
C ALA A 127 -0.66 1.33 28.47
N VAL A 128 0.53 0.97 28.06
CA VAL A 128 1.29 1.63 26.99
C VAL A 128 1.69 0.60 25.94
N CYS A 129 1.18 0.77 24.72
CA CYS A 129 1.54 -0.08 23.59
C CYS A 129 2.98 0.19 23.17
N ALA A 130 3.80 -0.85 23.00
CA ALA A 130 5.20 -0.72 22.61
C ALA A 130 5.67 -1.88 21.73
N LEU A 131 6.75 -1.66 20.99
CA LEU A 131 7.48 -2.69 20.25
C LEU A 131 8.90 -2.80 20.77
N PRO A 132 9.50 -4.01 20.80
CA PRO A 132 10.92 -4.16 21.00
C PRO A 132 11.70 -3.37 19.94
N CYS A 133 12.82 -2.78 20.31
CA CYS A 133 13.71 -2.12 19.37
C CYS A 133 14.46 -3.16 18.53
N THR A 134 14.37 -3.07 17.21
CA THR A 134 15.11 -3.91 16.26
C THR A 134 16.41 -3.26 15.82
N ASP A 135 16.42 -1.92 15.74
CA ASP A 135 17.57 -1.13 15.31
C ASP A 135 18.48 -0.76 16.48
N THR A 136 19.74 -0.42 16.17
CA THR A 136 20.66 0.15 17.17
C THR A 136 20.26 1.59 17.44
N LEU A 137 19.90 1.89 18.68
CA LEU A 137 19.60 3.25 19.13
C LEU A 137 20.83 3.91 19.74
N VAL A 138 21.03 5.17 19.39
CA VAL A 138 22.14 5.98 19.91
C VAL A 138 21.63 7.30 20.46
N ARG A 139 22.25 7.78 21.53
CA ARG A 139 22.12 9.18 21.94
C ARG A 139 23.15 10.00 21.18
N MET A 140 22.72 11.10 20.58
CA MET A 140 23.62 12.00 19.88
C MET A 140 23.62 13.40 20.52
N GLN A 141 24.76 14.07 20.42
CA GLN A 141 24.92 15.47 20.79
C GLN A 141 25.79 16.15 19.72
N SER A 142 25.36 17.28 19.21
CA SER A 142 26.07 18.04 18.17
C SER A 142 26.53 17.26 16.96
N GLY A 143 25.69 16.29 16.51
CA GLY A 143 25.99 15.43 15.34
C GLY A 143 26.92 14.24 15.62
N MET A 144 27.38 14.05 16.86
CA MET A 144 28.24 12.94 17.28
C MET A 144 27.46 11.93 18.12
N ILE A 145 27.78 10.65 17.97
CA ILE A 145 27.25 9.58 18.82
C ILE A 145 27.94 9.65 20.18
N CYS A 146 27.16 9.85 21.26
CA CYS A 146 27.64 9.93 22.63
C CYS A 146 27.48 8.61 23.39
N GLU A 147 26.45 7.84 23.04
CA GLU A 147 26.09 6.62 23.76
C GLU A 147 25.30 5.69 22.86
N THR A 148 25.55 4.39 22.93
CA THR A 148 24.69 3.35 22.36
C THR A 148 23.77 2.84 23.45
N LEU A 149 22.46 2.89 23.22
CA LEU A 149 21.47 2.41 24.19
C LEU A 149 21.34 0.89 24.13
N ASP A 150 21.15 0.30 25.31
CA ASP A 150 20.87 -1.12 25.40
C ASP A 150 19.51 -1.45 24.78
N ARG A 151 19.52 -2.26 23.72
CA ARG A 151 18.33 -2.62 22.95
C ARG A 151 17.35 -3.48 23.74
N GLU A 152 17.83 -4.31 24.67
CA GLU A 152 16.96 -5.18 25.47
C GLU A 152 16.14 -4.40 26.49
N SER A 153 16.64 -3.26 26.93
CA SER A 153 15.95 -2.36 27.85
C SER A 153 15.21 -1.21 27.17
N THR A 154 15.22 -1.17 25.83
CA THR A 154 14.65 -0.07 25.05
C THR A 154 13.49 -0.55 24.17
N CYS A 155 12.43 0.25 24.06
CA CYS A 155 11.29 -0.04 23.20
C CYS A 155 10.83 1.22 22.45
N THR A 156 10.14 1.01 21.34
CA THR A 156 9.46 2.09 20.62
C THR A 156 7.99 2.12 21.04
N VAL A 157 7.53 3.31 21.48
CA VAL A 157 6.16 3.48 21.95
C VAL A 157 5.20 3.64 20.79
N GLN A 158 4.08 2.95 20.89
CA GLN A 158 2.92 3.09 19.99
C GLN A 158 1.70 3.60 20.80
N THR A 159 0.57 3.68 20.12
CA THR A 159 -0.76 3.86 20.71
C THR A 159 -1.69 2.74 20.24
N PRO A 160 -2.76 2.38 20.97
CA PRO A 160 -3.38 3.12 22.09
C PRO A 160 -2.55 3.09 23.38
N GLN A 161 -2.71 4.17 24.17
CA GLN A 161 -2.25 4.25 25.55
C GLN A 161 -3.50 4.37 26.42
N GLY A 162 -3.62 3.49 27.42
CA GLY A 162 -4.78 3.42 28.31
C GLY A 162 -4.42 3.88 29.72
N PHE A 163 -5.35 4.61 30.37
CA PHE A 163 -5.13 5.10 31.75
C PHE A 163 -6.43 5.15 32.52
N SER A 164 -6.31 5.05 33.84
CA SER A 164 -7.37 5.47 34.77
C SER A 164 -7.68 6.94 34.50
N TYR A 165 -8.94 7.27 34.17
CA TYR A 165 -9.32 8.64 33.81
C TYR A 165 -9.04 9.67 34.92
N PRO A 166 -9.45 9.45 36.20
CA PRO A 166 -9.18 10.41 37.26
C PRO A 166 -7.68 10.67 37.50
N GLU A 167 -6.85 9.63 37.36
CA GLU A 167 -5.39 9.78 37.50
C GLU A 167 -4.80 10.60 36.36
N LEU A 168 -5.16 10.26 35.10
CA LEU A 168 -4.65 10.99 33.95
C LEU A 168 -5.12 12.45 33.96
N LEU A 169 -6.38 12.74 34.30
CA LEU A 169 -6.88 14.10 34.43
C LEU A 169 -6.08 14.87 35.49
N SER A 170 -5.84 14.25 36.65
CA SER A 170 -5.00 14.85 37.70
C SER A 170 -3.58 15.14 37.20
N ALA A 171 -2.97 14.22 36.44
CA ALA A 171 -1.63 14.42 35.87
C ALA A 171 -1.61 15.62 34.90
N TYR A 172 -2.59 15.68 34.00
CA TYR A 172 -2.69 16.78 33.01
C TYR A 172 -2.92 18.15 33.64
N ARG A 173 -3.62 18.23 34.75
CA ARG A 173 -3.81 19.48 35.53
C ARG A 173 -2.55 19.97 36.22
N LYS A 174 -1.56 19.09 36.44
CA LYS A 174 -0.25 19.42 37.04
C LYS A 174 0.81 19.86 36.05
N ILE A 175 0.57 19.74 34.73
CA ILE A 175 1.52 20.12 33.69
C ILE A 175 1.89 21.60 33.83
N LYS A 176 3.19 21.90 33.85
CA LYS A 176 3.75 23.24 33.92
C LYS A 176 4.15 23.74 32.53
N GLU A 177 4.26 25.05 32.32
CA GLU A 177 4.70 25.63 31.04
C GLU A 177 6.11 25.18 30.61
N THR A 178 6.97 24.84 31.56
CA THR A 178 8.32 24.33 31.30
C THR A 178 8.36 22.86 30.89
N ASP A 179 7.24 22.15 30.96
CA ASP A 179 7.18 20.74 30.64
C ASP A 179 7.02 20.50 29.14
N SER A 180 7.75 19.52 28.64
CA SER A 180 7.64 19.05 27.26
C SER A 180 7.43 17.55 27.25
N PHE A 181 6.35 17.09 26.61
CA PHE A 181 6.00 15.68 26.51
C PHE A 181 5.77 15.31 25.04
N THR A 182 6.25 14.14 24.66
CA THR A 182 6.04 13.58 23.32
C THR A 182 4.76 12.77 23.23
N ASP A 183 4.30 12.22 24.38
CA ASP A 183 3.12 11.36 24.49
C ASP A 183 2.50 11.41 25.91
N ASP A 184 1.42 10.66 26.10
CA ASP A 184 0.64 10.65 27.34
C ASP A 184 1.31 9.82 28.42
N SER A 185 2.10 8.80 28.03
CA SER A 185 2.86 7.97 28.95
C SER A 185 3.90 8.77 29.73
N GLY A 186 4.55 9.74 29.09
CA GLY A 186 5.48 10.66 29.72
C GLY A 186 4.82 11.56 30.78
N VAL A 187 3.59 12.03 30.51
CA VAL A 187 2.81 12.81 31.47
C VAL A 187 2.45 11.95 32.69
N TYR A 188 1.94 10.73 32.45
CA TYR A 188 1.57 9.81 33.51
C TYR A 188 2.77 9.40 34.35
N ALA A 189 3.89 9.06 33.71
CA ALA A 189 5.13 8.69 34.39
C ALA A 189 5.67 9.78 35.31
N LYS A 190 5.57 11.05 34.89
CA LYS A 190 6.06 12.18 35.67
C LYS A 190 5.21 12.48 36.91
N TYR A 191 3.89 12.39 36.79
CA TYR A 191 2.97 12.92 37.81
C TYR A 191 2.22 11.88 38.61
N ILE A 192 2.21 10.62 38.18
CA ILE A 192 1.50 9.51 38.83
C ILE A 192 2.49 8.36 39.15
N ALA A 193 2.85 7.55 38.16
CA ALA A 193 3.73 6.38 38.30
C ALA A 193 4.23 5.90 36.95
N PRO A 194 5.30 5.10 36.88
CA PRO A 194 5.71 4.43 35.64
C PRO A 194 4.58 3.57 35.10
N PRO A 195 4.12 3.79 33.83
CA PRO A 195 3.00 3.05 33.28
C PRO A 195 3.39 1.63 32.86
N ARG A 196 2.41 0.70 32.84
CA ARG A 196 2.59 -0.68 32.41
C ARG A 196 2.67 -0.79 30.90
N LEU A 197 3.68 -1.53 30.38
CA LEU A 197 3.80 -1.84 28.95
C LEU A 197 2.97 -3.09 28.59
N PHE A 198 2.49 -3.10 27.32
CA PHE A 198 2.05 -4.31 26.63
C PHE A 198 2.55 -4.28 25.16
N TRP A 199 2.65 -5.47 24.54
CA TRP A 199 3.23 -5.56 23.21
C TRP A 199 2.24 -5.23 22.10
N GLY A 200 2.66 -4.36 21.21
CA GLY A 200 1.95 -3.97 19.99
C GLY A 200 2.31 -4.84 18.79
N GLU A 201 2.01 -4.32 17.61
CA GLU A 201 2.26 -4.99 16.32
C GLU A 201 2.98 -4.03 15.36
N PRO A 202 3.92 -4.52 14.52
CA PRO A 202 4.59 -3.69 13.50
C PRO A 202 3.61 -3.07 12.50
N SER A 203 2.49 -3.75 12.21
CA SER A 203 1.40 -3.24 11.36
C SER A 203 0.75 -1.96 11.89
N ASN A 204 0.74 -1.74 13.22
CA ASN A 204 0.19 -0.55 13.86
C ASN A 204 1.11 0.67 13.72
N ARG A 205 1.58 0.90 12.50
CA ARG A 205 2.49 2.00 12.17
C ARG A 205 1.78 3.36 12.11
N LYS A 206 2.49 4.42 12.47
CA LYS A 206 2.02 5.79 12.35
C LYS A 206 2.36 6.33 10.96
N LEU A 207 1.35 6.78 10.23
CA LEU A 207 1.55 7.46 8.95
C LEU A 207 2.09 8.86 9.21
N THR A 208 3.36 9.09 8.89
CA THR A 208 4.07 10.32 9.22
C THR A 208 4.59 11.03 7.98
N PHE A 209 5.15 10.30 7.03
CA PHE A 209 5.76 10.78 5.82
C PHE A 209 4.89 10.47 4.60
N ARG A 210 5.22 11.08 3.45
CA ARG A 210 4.44 10.93 2.21
C ARG A 210 4.44 9.48 1.71
N GLU A 211 5.56 8.80 1.89
CA GLU A 211 5.78 7.40 1.50
C GLU A 211 4.87 6.42 2.26
N ASP A 212 4.46 6.78 3.49
CA ASP A 212 3.55 5.95 4.29
C ASP A 212 2.15 5.81 3.66
N PHE A 213 1.79 6.74 2.76
CA PHE A 213 0.50 6.78 2.07
C PHE A 213 0.53 6.12 0.69
N ALA A 214 1.71 5.68 0.24
CA ALA A 214 1.84 4.95 -1.02
C ALA A 214 1.13 3.60 -0.89
N VAL A 215 -0.02 3.47 -1.54
CA VAL A 215 -0.67 2.18 -1.78
C VAL A 215 0.02 1.60 -3.01
N GLN A 216 0.59 0.42 -2.91
CA GLN A 216 0.99 -0.32 -4.11
C GLN A 216 -0.29 -0.70 -4.86
N GLU A 217 -0.67 0.11 -5.84
CA GLU A 217 -1.73 -0.25 -6.77
C GLU A 217 -1.15 -1.29 -7.72
N LEU A 218 -1.66 -2.52 -7.60
CA LEU A 218 -1.34 -3.62 -8.49
C LEU A 218 -2.47 -3.78 -9.49
N ARG A 219 -2.13 -3.92 -10.77
CA ARG A 219 -3.08 -4.20 -11.84
C ARG A 219 -2.66 -5.42 -12.62
N THR A 220 -3.60 -6.26 -12.98
CA THR A 220 -3.36 -7.42 -13.83
C THR A 220 -4.07 -7.24 -15.16
N GLY A 221 -3.48 -7.76 -16.22
CA GLY A 221 -4.07 -7.80 -17.55
C GLY A 221 -3.76 -9.09 -18.25
N VAL A 222 -4.65 -9.47 -19.16
CA VAL A 222 -4.51 -10.63 -20.04
C VAL A 222 -4.56 -10.16 -21.47
N GLY A 223 -3.66 -10.68 -22.28
CA GLY A 223 -3.67 -10.53 -23.74
C GLY A 223 -3.66 -11.91 -24.40
N ILE A 224 -4.40 -12.06 -25.48
CA ILE A 224 -4.48 -13.29 -26.24
C ILE A 224 -4.35 -12.92 -27.71
N ASP A 225 -3.42 -13.58 -28.42
CA ASP A 225 -3.28 -13.42 -29.84
C ASP A 225 -3.08 -14.77 -30.54
N THR A 226 -3.55 -14.87 -31.79
CA THR A 226 -3.51 -16.10 -32.59
C THR A 226 -3.18 -15.75 -34.03
N HIS A 227 -2.09 -16.36 -34.54
CA HIS A 227 -1.71 -16.24 -35.93
C HIS A 227 -1.73 -17.58 -36.64
N ALA A 228 -2.29 -17.59 -37.86
CA ALA A 228 -2.30 -18.78 -38.71
C ALA A 228 -0.96 -18.95 -39.43
N PHE A 229 -0.55 -20.18 -39.67
CA PHE A 229 0.50 -20.51 -40.63
C PHE A 229 0.02 -20.33 -42.07
N GLY A 230 0.91 -19.98 -42.98
CA GLY A 230 0.54 -19.86 -44.41
C GLY A 230 1.46 -18.91 -45.21
N LYS A 231 2.28 -18.10 -44.53
CA LYS A 231 3.28 -17.27 -45.22
C LYS A 231 4.47 -18.14 -45.68
N LYS A 232 4.89 -17.98 -46.94
CA LYS A 232 6.06 -18.64 -47.42
C LYS A 232 7.32 -18.10 -46.72
N SER A 233 7.86 -18.86 -45.79
CA SER A 233 9.04 -18.52 -44.97
C SER A 233 9.64 -19.80 -44.41
N ASP A 234 10.92 -19.80 -44.09
CA ASP A 234 11.64 -20.85 -43.41
C ASP A 234 11.78 -20.64 -41.88
N HIS A 235 11.14 -19.56 -41.37
CA HIS A 235 11.15 -19.22 -39.95
C HIS A 235 9.90 -18.46 -39.54
N ILE A 236 9.69 -18.39 -38.25
CA ILE A 236 8.74 -17.50 -37.55
C ILE A 236 9.51 -16.62 -36.57
N VAL A 237 8.94 -15.47 -36.20
CA VAL A 237 9.49 -14.61 -35.13
C VAL A 237 8.61 -14.77 -33.89
N LEU A 238 9.24 -15.04 -32.76
CA LEU A 238 8.58 -15.12 -31.45
C LEU A 238 9.46 -14.52 -30.37
N GLY A 239 8.95 -13.49 -29.64
CA GLY A 239 9.71 -12.76 -28.64
C GLY A 239 10.99 -12.15 -29.20
N GLY A 240 10.95 -11.68 -30.45
CA GLY A 240 12.10 -11.14 -31.18
C GLY A 240 13.16 -12.18 -31.55
N VAL A 241 12.83 -13.46 -31.54
CA VAL A 241 13.76 -14.55 -31.90
C VAL A 241 13.29 -15.23 -33.19
N CYS A 242 14.17 -15.33 -34.18
CA CYS A 242 13.92 -16.14 -35.38
C CYS A 242 13.99 -17.63 -35.05
N VAL A 243 12.88 -18.32 -35.16
CA VAL A 243 12.75 -19.75 -34.90
C VAL A 243 12.51 -20.47 -36.22
N PRO A 244 13.37 -21.43 -36.64
CA PRO A 244 13.17 -22.20 -37.86
C PRO A 244 11.82 -22.92 -37.90
N ALA A 245 11.08 -22.79 -39.01
CA ALA A 245 9.75 -23.35 -39.18
C ALA A 245 9.52 -23.74 -40.65
N GLU A 246 8.56 -24.65 -40.87
CA GLU A 246 8.21 -25.09 -42.24
C GLU A 246 7.37 -24.02 -42.99
N SER A 247 6.79 -23.07 -42.25
CA SER A 247 5.95 -21.98 -42.75
C SER A 247 5.97 -20.79 -41.81
N GLY A 248 5.89 -19.58 -42.32
CA GLY A 248 5.77 -18.36 -41.56
C GLY A 248 4.32 -18.11 -41.11
N LEU A 249 4.17 -17.15 -40.17
CA LEU A 249 2.87 -16.70 -39.67
C LEU A 249 2.29 -15.60 -40.58
N ILE A 250 0.97 -15.63 -40.78
CA ILE A 250 0.24 -14.60 -41.53
C ILE A 250 0.01 -13.42 -40.60
N ALA A 251 0.58 -12.24 -40.92
CA ALA A 251 0.44 -11.01 -40.17
C ALA A 251 0.72 -9.79 -41.03
N HIS A 252 0.32 -8.60 -40.56
CA HIS A 252 0.66 -7.32 -41.17
C HIS A 252 2.01 -6.75 -40.70
N SER A 253 2.51 -7.20 -39.53
CA SER A 253 3.81 -6.87 -38.93
C SER A 253 4.85 -8.00 -39.22
N ASP A 254 5.88 -8.09 -38.40
CA ASP A 254 6.85 -9.22 -38.41
C ASP A 254 6.22 -10.58 -38.00
N GLY A 255 4.97 -10.55 -37.51
CA GLY A 255 4.20 -11.73 -37.12
C GLY A 255 4.53 -12.29 -35.73
N ASP A 256 5.15 -11.51 -34.87
CA ASP A 256 5.48 -11.92 -33.51
C ASP A 256 4.23 -11.94 -32.60
N VAL A 257 3.48 -13.02 -32.71
CA VAL A 257 2.23 -13.26 -31.94
C VAL A 257 2.49 -13.23 -30.41
N LEU A 258 3.75 -13.53 -29.95
CA LEU A 258 4.09 -13.47 -28.54
C LEU A 258 4.18 -12.01 -28.05
N CYS A 259 4.86 -11.15 -28.80
CA CYS A 259 4.93 -9.72 -28.48
C CYS A 259 3.56 -9.05 -28.54
N HIS A 260 2.70 -9.42 -29.52
CA HIS A 260 1.34 -8.89 -29.63
C HIS A 260 0.51 -9.22 -28.38
N ALA A 261 0.46 -10.49 -27.97
CA ALA A 261 -0.24 -10.90 -26.75
C ALA A 261 0.30 -10.16 -25.50
N VAL A 262 1.62 -9.95 -25.42
CA VAL A 262 2.23 -9.19 -24.30
C VAL A 262 1.82 -7.71 -24.32
N MET A 263 1.81 -7.08 -25.51
CA MET A 263 1.38 -5.69 -25.63
C MET A 263 -0.07 -5.50 -25.20
N ASP A 264 -0.98 -6.38 -25.64
CA ASP A 264 -2.40 -6.32 -25.24
C ASP A 264 -2.58 -6.57 -23.74
N ALA A 265 -1.82 -7.49 -23.16
CA ALA A 265 -1.85 -7.70 -21.70
C ALA A 265 -1.43 -6.44 -20.93
N LEU A 266 -0.37 -5.76 -21.37
CA LEU A 266 0.13 -4.52 -20.77
C LEU A 266 -0.88 -3.37 -20.87
N LEU A 267 -1.43 -3.16 -22.06
CA LEU A 267 -2.43 -2.12 -22.33
C LEU A 267 -3.72 -2.37 -21.53
N SER A 268 -4.21 -3.60 -21.52
CA SER A 268 -5.37 -4.04 -20.73
C SER A 268 -5.17 -3.78 -19.23
N ALA A 269 -4.00 -4.16 -18.67
CA ALA A 269 -3.69 -3.90 -17.27
C ALA A 269 -3.65 -2.40 -16.93
N ALA A 270 -3.19 -1.57 -17.86
CA ALA A 270 -3.15 -0.13 -17.68
C ALA A 270 -4.51 0.56 -17.91
N GLY A 271 -5.53 -0.17 -18.38
CA GLY A 271 -6.83 0.39 -18.77
C GLY A 271 -6.78 1.25 -20.05
N LEU A 272 -5.83 0.95 -20.92
CA LEU A 272 -5.65 1.61 -22.24
C LEU A 272 -6.33 0.78 -23.34
N ALA A 273 -6.46 1.39 -24.53
CA ALA A 273 -6.95 0.72 -25.73
C ALA A 273 -5.94 -0.34 -26.24
N ASP A 274 -6.41 -1.33 -26.98
CA ASP A 274 -5.63 -2.43 -27.54
C ASP A 274 -4.57 -2.00 -28.58
N ILE A 275 -3.73 -2.95 -29.02
CA ILE A 275 -2.67 -2.70 -30.00
C ILE A 275 -3.22 -2.21 -31.33
N GLY A 276 -4.39 -2.65 -31.76
CA GLY A 276 -5.01 -2.23 -33.02
C GLY A 276 -5.43 -0.75 -33.03
N HIS A 277 -5.79 -0.20 -31.87
CA HIS A 277 -6.02 1.23 -31.70
C HIS A 277 -4.73 2.03 -31.56
N CYS A 278 -3.72 1.48 -30.84
CA CYS A 278 -2.43 2.15 -30.64
C CYS A 278 -1.56 2.17 -31.91
N PHE A 279 -1.64 1.10 -32.72
CA PHE A 279 -0.84 0.88 -33.92
C PHE A 279 -1.70 0.34 -35.06
N PRO A 280 -2.57 1.19 -35.69
CA PRO A 280 -3.50 0.75 -36.74
C PRO A 280 -2.80 0.11 -37.93
N ASP A 281 -3.28 -1.04 -38.39
CA ASP A 281 -2.79 -1.71 -39.61
C ASP A 281 -2.90 -0.86 -40.87
N THR A 282 -3.77 0.16 -40.85
CA THR A 282 -3.95 1.13 -41.94
C THR A 282 -2.86 2.17 -42.02
N ASP A 283 -2.02 2.32 -41.01
CA ASP A 283 -0.94 3.29 -40.99
C ASP A 283 0.35 2.65 -41.56
N PRO A 284 0.85 3.15 -42.69
CA PRO A 284 2.04 2.60 -43.37
C PRO A 284 3.31 2.56 -42.50
N GLN A 285 3.39 3.40 -41.45
CA GLN A 285 4.56 3.41 -40.54
C GLN A 285 4.75 2.13 -39.72
N TYR A 286 3.69 1.32 -39.59
CA TYR A 286 3.71 0.07 -38.82
C TYR A 286 3.82 -1.19 -39.70
N LYS A 287 3.83 -1.02 -41.02
CA LYS A 287 4.00 -2.13 -41.94
C LYS A 287 5.38 -2.75 -41.76
N ASP A 288 5.41 -4.07 -41.57
CA ASP A 288 6.62 -4.87 -41.32
C ASP A 288 7.44 -4.35 -40.09
N ALA A 289 6.79 -3.67 -39.15
CA ALA A 289 7.44 -3.14 -37.95
C ALA A 289 7.92 -4.28 -37.04
N ASP A 290 9.11 -4.09 -36.45
CA ASP A 290 9.66 -4.95 -35.40
C ASP A 290 8.80 -4.84 -34.13
N SER A 291 8.20 -5.94 -33.71
CA SER A 291 7.30 -6.01 -32.56
C SER A 291 8.00 -5.71 -31.22
N LEU A 292 9.32 -5.88 -31.10
CA LEU A 292 10.06 -5.44 -29.92
C LEU A 292 10.12 -3.91 -29.82
N ILE A 293 10.21 -3.21 -30.97
CA ILE A 293 10.15 -1.74 -31.00
C ILE A 293 8.76 -1.26 -30.58
N LEU A 294 7.70 -1.91 -31.07
CA LEU A 294 6.32 -1.60 -30.68
C LEU A 294 6.08 -1.86 -29.18
N LEU A 295 6.60 -2.96 -28.66
CA LEU A 295 6.57 -3.28 -27.23
C LEU A 295 7.25 -2.21 -26.38
N GLY A 296 8.37 -1.64 -26.86
CA GLY A 296 9.04 -0.51 -26.22
C GLY A 296 8.13 0.73 -26.14
N LYS A 297 7.38 1.03 -27.21
CA LYS A 297 6.40 2.13 -27.21
C LYS A 297 5.25 1.86 -26.22
N VAL A 298 4.75 0.62 -26.13
CA VAL A 298 3.74 0.24 -25.14
C VAL A 298 4.26 0.44 -23.72
N ARG A 299 5.53 0.03 -23.44
CA ARG A 299 6.17 0.30 -22.14
C ARG A 299 6.16 1.81 -21.81
N GLU A 300 6.42 2.67 -22.79
CA GLU A 300 6.34 4.13 -22.57
C GLU A 300 4.92 4.57 -22.25
N LEU A 301 3.91 4.06 -22.96
CA LEU A 301 2.50 4.39 -22.72
C LEU A 301 2.06 4.02 -21.31
N ILE A 302 2.34 2.80 -20.84
CA ILE A 302 2.03 2.40 -19.47
C ILE A 302 2.83 3.21 -18.43
N GLY A 303 4.07 3.60 -18.78
CA GLY A 303 4.90 4.49 -17.95
C GLY A 303 4.28 5.88 -17.78
N ARG A 304 3.72 6.47 -18.85
CA ARG A 304 2.97 7.73 -18.81
C ARG A 304 1.66 7.61 -18.02
N ALA A 305 1.03 6.43 -18.03
CA ALA A 305 -0.13 6.13 -17.18
C ALA A 305 0.20 5.89 -15.71
N GLY A 306 1.49 5.98 -15.32
CA GLY A 306 1.95 5.86 -13.95
C GLY A 306 2.31 4.44 -13.51
N PHE A 307 2.46 3.50 -14.45
CA PHE A 307 2.74 2.09 -14.11
C PHE A 307 4.13 1.62 -14.56
N ALA A 308 4.60 0.59 -13.89
CA ALA A 308 5.78 -0.19 -14.26
C ALA A 308 5.40 -1.68 -14.29
N VAL A 309 6.13 -2.45 -15.11
CA VAL A 309 5.93 -3.90 -15.18
C VAL A 309 6.53 -4.56 -13.94
N GLY A 310 5.73 -5.36 -13.22
CA GLY A 310 6.19 -6.18 -12.09
C GLY A 310 6.68 -7.55 -12.56
N ASN A 311 5.82 -8.28 -13.28
CA ASN A 311 6.18 -9.55 -13.92
C ASN A 311 5.33 -9.84 -15.16
N LEU A 312 5.78 -10.80 -15.94
CA LEU A 312 5.15 -11.29 -17.17
C LEU A 312 5.13 -12.82 -17.14
N SER A 313 4.00 -13.43 -17.48
CA SER A 313 3.83 -14.86 -17.67
C SER A 313 3.18 -15.14 -19.01
N VAL A 314 3.82 -15.92 -19.87
CA VAL A 314 3.37 -16.23 -21.23
C VAL A 314 3.23 -17.74 -21.40
N SER A 315 2.12 -18.16 -21.98
CA SER A 315 1.86 -19.53 -22.43
C SER A 315 1.72 -19.55 -23.94
N VAL A 316 2.60 -20.29 -24.62
CA VAL A 316 2.56 -20.49 -26.07
C VAL A 316 1.99 -21.86 -26.37
N MET A 317 0.95 -21.92 -27.17
CA MET A 317 0.31 -23.16 -27.63
C MET A 317 0.64 -23.37 -29.11
N ALA A 318 1.47 -24.38 -29.41
CA ALA A 318 1.91 -24.71 -30.76
C ALA A 318 2.31 -26.18 -30.86
N GLU A 319 1.89 -26.89 -31.92
CA GLU A 319 2.39 -28.26 -32.19
C GLU A 319 3.83 -28.24 -32.73
N LYS A 320 4.17 -27.25 -33.54
CA LYS A 320 5.48 -26.98 -34.13
C LYS A 320 5.70 -25.48 -34.27
N PRO A 321 6.99 -25.00 -34.31
CA PRO A 321 8.22 -25.70 -34.02
C PRO A 321 8.44 -25.99 -32.52
N LYS A 322 9.50 -26.77 -32.17
CA LYS A 322 9.92 -26.91 -30.76
C LYS A 322 10.57 -25.63 -30.26
N LEU A 323 9.96 -25.00 -29.27
CA LEU A 323 10.36 -23.66 -28.77
C LEU A 323 11.36 -23.69 -27.61
N ALA A 324 11.50 -24.81 -26.90
CA ALA A 324 12.33 -24.91 -25.70
C ALA A 324 13.76 -24.35 -25.82
N PRO A 325 14.52 -24.57 -26.92
CA PRO A 325 15.88 -24.04 -27.07
C PRO A 325 15.91 -22.51 -27.18
N TYR A 326 14.83 -21.85 -27.60
CA TYR A 326 14.75 -20.43 -27.91
C TYR A 326 14.17 -19.60 -26.74
N ILE A 327 13.50 -20.23 -25.78
CA ILE A 327 12.87 -19.58 -24.64
C ILE A 327 13.85 -18.69 -23.85
N PRO A 328 15.09 -19.09 -23.56
CA PRO A 328 16.02 -18.23 -22.82
C PRO A 328 16.27 -16.89 -23.51
N GLN A 329 16.42 -16.88 -24.84
CA GLN A 329 16.65 -15.66 -25.60
C GLN A 329 15.38 -14.79 -25.67
N MET A 330 14.20 -15.40 -25.87
CA MET A 330 12.91 -14.70 -25.85
C MET A 330 12.72 -13.99 -24.51
N LYS A 331 13.02 -14.68 -23.39
CA LYS A 331 12.94 -14.09 -22.03
C LYS A 331 13.86 -12.88 -21.89
N GLN A 332 15.09 -12.98 -22.39
CA GLN A 332 16.07 -11.89 -22.32
C GLN A 332 15.59 -10.68 -23.13
N ASN A 333 15.15 -10.88 -24.38
CA ASN A 333 14.66 -9.81 -25.24
C ASN A 333 13.49 -9.05 -24.61
N LEU A 334 12.49 -9.78 -24.10
CA LEU A 334 11.34 -9.17 -23.44
C LEU A 334 11.73 -8.42 -22.16
N ALA A 335 12.61 -9.00 -21.36
CA ALA A 335 13.10 -8.38 -20.12
C ALA A 335 13.84 -7.07 -20.40
N ASP A 336 14.71 -7.05 -21.40
CA ASP A 336 15.48 -5.86 -21.81
C ASP A 336 14.58 -4.74 -22.29
N VAL A 337 13.60 -5.04 -23.16
CA VAL A 337 12.64 -4.07 -23.66
C VAL A 337 11.76 -3.54 -22.53
N LEU A 338 11.25 -4.42 -21.65
CA LEU A 338 10.36 -4.04 -20.55
C LEU A 338 11.10 -3.41 -19.37
N GLY A 339 12.43 -3.54 -19.29
CA GLY A 339 13.26 -3.01 -18.21
C GLY A 339 13.03 -3.73 -16.88
N ILE A 340 12.87 -5.05 -16.94
CA ILE A 340 12.70 -5.94 -15.78
C ILE A 340 13.77 -7.04 -15.78
N SER A 341 13.92 -7.73 -14.65
CA SER A 341 14.82 -8.90 -14.60
C SER A 341 14.27 -10.04 -15.46
N PRO A 342 15.10 -10.80 -16.21
CA PRO A 342 14.69 -12.01 -16.91
C PRO A 342 14.01 -13.05 -16.00
N GLN A 343 14.27 -13.01 -14.70
CA GLN A 343 13.61 -13.84 -13.69
C GLN A 343 12.13 -13.47 -13.48
N CYS A 344 11.75 -12.25 -13.85
CA CYS A 344 10.36 -11.78 -13.81
C CYS A 344 9.58 -12.14 -15.09
N VAL A 345 10.22 -12.80 -16.08
CA VAL A 345 9.59 -13.27 -17.31
C VAL A 345 9.48 -14.78 -17.29
N GLY A 346 8.25 -15.29 -17.20
CA GLY A 346 7.91 -16.71 -17.36
C GLY A 346 7.46 -16.97 -18.79
N ILE A 347 8.03 -17.96 -19.49
CA ILE A 347 7.53 -18.46 -20.78
C ILE A 347 7.42 -19.97 -20.69
N SER A 348 6.23 -20.50 -20.97
CA SER A 348 5.94 -21.91 -21.15
C SER A 348 5.48 -22.16 -22.60
N ALA A 349 5.82 -23.28 -23.16
CA ALA A 349 5.36 -23.72 -24.48
C ALA A 349 4.85 -25.16 -24.38
N GLY A 350 3.68 -25.41 -24.93
CA GLY A 350 3.05 -26.73 -24.93
C GLY A 350 2.31 -27.02 -26.23
N THR A 351 2.06 -28.30 -26.49
CA THR A 351 1.17 -28.76 -27.55
C THR A 351 -0.30 -28.67 -27.11
N ASN A 352 -1.20 -28.80 -28.05
CA ASN A 352 -2.64 -28.90 -27.77
C ASN A 352 -3.13 -30.36 -27.90
N GLU A 353 -2.25 -31.33 -27.73
CA GLU A 353 -2.52 -32.81 -27.81
C GLU A 353 -3.31 -33.17 -29.06
N LYS A 354 -2.97 -32.56 -30.19
CA LYS A 354 -3.60 -32.68 -31.51
C LYS A 354 -5.09 -32.27 -31.56
N LEU A 355 -5.58 -31.51 -30.56
CA LEU A 355 -6.94 -31.02 -30.52
C LEU A 355 -7.03 -29.61 -31.14
N GLY A 356 -8.14 -29.37 -31.83
CA GLY A 356 -8.48 -28.07 -32.42
C GLY A 356 -7.53 -27.64 -33.54
N TYR A 357 -7.55 -26.34 -33.90
CA TYR A 357 -6.73 -25.78 -34.98
C TYR A 357 -5.22 -25.79 -34.63
N ILE A 358 -4.86 -25.60 -33.35
CA ILE A 358 -3.48 -25.71 -32.89
C ILE A 358 -2.99 -27.14 -33.08
N GLY A 359 -3.78 -28.13 -32.63
CA GLY A 359 -3.42 -29.55 -32.76
C GLY A 359 -3.34 -30.06 -34.20
N ARG A 360 -4.03 -29.40 -35.14
CA ARG A 360 -3.88 -29.65 -36.58
C ARG A 360 -2.69 -28.90 -37.21
N GLY A 361 -1.99 -28.07 -36.46
CA GLY A 361 -0.86 -27.29 -36.94
C GLY A 361 -1.24 -26.12 -37.83
N GLU A 362 -2.43 -25.56 -37.68
CA GLU A 362 -2.97 -24.46 -38.48
C GLU A 362 -2.49 -23.08 -38.00
N GLY A 363 -1.98 -22.96 -36.75
CA GLY A 363 -1.53 -21.70 -36.18
C GLY A 363 -0.93 -21.86 -34.80
N ILE A 364 -0.57 -20.72 -34.22
CA ILE A 364 -0.03 -20.55 -32.88
C ILE A 364 -0.95 -19.62 -32.11
N THR A 365 -1.25 -19.95 -30.86
CA THR A 365 -1.94 -19.06 -29.92
C THR A 365 -1.03 -18.77 -28.74
N VAL A 366 -1.01 -17.52 -28.32
CA VAL A 366 -0.27 -17.05 -27.13
C VAL A 366 -1.23 -16.37 -26.17
N ILE A 367 -1.11 -16.73 -24.90
CA ILE A 367 -1.77 -16.07 -23.77
C ILE A 367 -0.69 -15.44 -22.90
N ALA A 368 -0.79 -14.13 -22.69
CA ALA A 368 0.09 -13.37 -21.80
C ALA A 368 -0.70 -12.83 -20.61
N ASN A 369 -0.09 -12.92 -19.42
CA ASN A 369 -0.57 -12.31 -18.20
C ASN A 369 0.50 -11.38 -17.65
N VAL A 370 0.13 -10.17 -17.27
CA VAL A 370 1.05 -9.20 -16.69
C VAL A 370 0.56 -8.71 -15.34
N LEU A 371 1.50 -8.36 -14.48
CA LEU A 371 1.29 -7.59 -13.28
C LEU A 371 1.95 -6.23 -13.47
N LEU A 372 1.18 -5.17 -13.39
CA LEU A 372 1.67 -3.80 -13.27
C LEU A 372 1.63 -3.33 -11.83
N GLN A 373 2.57 -2.50 -11.47
CA GLN A 373 2.61 -1.80 -10.18
C GLN A 373 2.74 -0.30 -10.43
N HIS A 374 2.12 0.50 -9.58
CA HIS A 374 2.21 1.95 -9.68
C HIS A 374 3.69 2.38 -9.49
N ARG A 375 4.19 3.26 -10.37
CA ARG A 375 5.51 3.90 -10.20
C ARG A 375 5.48 4.76 -8.94
N GLN A 376 6.44 4.52 -8.05
CA GLN A 376 6.67 5.37 -6.89
C GLN A 376 7.24 6.72 -7.27
#